data_d70cfafba170696eed4d7688a0da02e9
#
_entry.id   d70cfafba170696eed4d7688a0da02e9
#
_cell.length_a   1.000
_cell.length_b   1.000
_cell.length_c   1.000
_cell.angle_alpha   90.00
_cell.angle_beta   90.00
_cell.angle_gamma   90.00
#
_symmetry.space_group_name_H-M   'P 1'
#
loop_
_entity.id
_entity.type
_entity.pdbx_description
1 polymer ?
#
loop_
_entity_poly.entity_id
_entity_poly.type
_entity_poly.pdbx_seq_one_letter_code
_entity_poly.pdbx_strand_id
1 'polypeptide(L)'
;MTTSTSSEPSANTSKWQPAKDTFHAYASWLVSISWKLFSGLSLVLMIAGGIIQLPQVAFLIILTSIVIKATFKQQIQAEKKASAATYLAEAEQLKRQLVEARMATMQAQVEPHFLFNTLASIDHLIETDPPRASLMQKSLIALLRATLPTLRENTPNTVRYFGQELSVIRPYLDIQKMRMEDRLQIQWDIPEGLNSAEMPNMMVLSLVENAFKHGLEPKAEGGTLVLRAEVSHGKLVVTVKDSGVGYFPAEQDATSEASQGGFGLKNIRDRLALIYGEQASLSIRALEPYEGSGTLALLTVPYKVAPI
;
A
#
# COMPACT_ATOMS: atom_id res chain seq x y z
N MET A 1 -21.36 28.10 -31.24
CA MET A 1 -20.54 29.23 -31.74
C MET A 1 -19.73 29.76 -30.59
N THR A 2 -18.50 29.31 -30.42
CA THR A 2 -17.45 29.99 -29.62
C THR A 2 -16.12 29.57 -30.24
N THR A 3 -15.50 30.55 -30.83
CA THR A 3 -14.26 30.49 -31.60
C THR A 3 -13.05 30.29 -30.69
N SER A 4 -12.32 29.23 -30.93
CA SER A 4 -10.97 28.99 -30.36
C SER A 4 -9.95 29.85 -31.11
N THR A 5 -9.42 30.87 -30.47
CA THR A 5 -8.24 31.59 -30.93
C THR A 5 -6.98 30.81 -30.54
N SER A 6 -6.40 30.16 -31.52
CA SER A 6 -5.04 29.60 -31.48
C SER A 6 -4.05 30.78 -31.57
N SER A 7 -3.34 31.04 -30.49
CA SER A 7 -2.18 31.95 -30.48
C SER A 7 -0.99 31.25 -31.12
N GLU A 8 -0.62 31.66 -32.32
CA GLU A 8 0.66 31.31 -32.97
C GLU A 8 1.85 31.82 -32.13
N PRO A 9 2.91 31.02 -31.93
CA PRO A 9 4.14 31.50 -31.29
C PRO A 9 4.90 32.40 -32.24
N SER A 10 5.23 33.61 -31.74
CA SER A 10 5.90 34.70 -32.44
C SER A 10 7.21 34.25 -33.14
N ALA A 11 7.29 34.51 -34.44
CA ALA A 11 8.36 34.16 -35.37
C ALA A 11 9.70 34.90 -35.11
N ASN A 12 9.91 35.56 -33.96
CA ASN A 12 11.09 36.40 -33.70
C ASN A 12 12.19 35.72 -32.85
N THR A 13 12.00 34.47 -32.39
CA THR A 13 13.01 33.77 -31.59
C THR A 13 14.01 32.96 -32.40
N SER A 14 13.77 32.74 -33.70
CA SER A 14 14.60 31.84 -34.52
C SER A 14 15.90 32.45 -35.04
N LYS A 15 16.00 33.77 -35.18
CA LYS A 15 17.21 34.44 -35.73
C LYS A 15 18.43 34.39 -34.84
N TRP A 16 18.27 34.31 -33.53
CA TRP A 16 19.35 34.34 -32.54
C TRP A 16 19.69 32.96 -31.94
N GLN A 17 19.01 31.92 -32.33
CA GLN A 17 19.26 30.54 -31.89
C GLN A 17 20.69 30.07 -32.21
N PRO A 18 21.20 30.20 -33.47
CA PRO A 18 22.53 29.72 -33.79
C PRO A 18 23.64 30.49 -33.06
N ALA A 19 23.43 31.76 -32.77
CA ALA A 19 24.38 32.56 -32.01
C ALA A 19 24.40 32.16 -30.50
N LYS A 20 23.26 31.79 -29.95
CA LYS A 20 23.16 31.26 -28.57
C LYS A 20 23.82 29.89 -28.46
N ASP A 21 23.60 29.00 -29.43
CA ASP A 21 24.15 27.65 -29.44
C ASP A 21 25.69 27.70 -29.56
N THR A 22 26.23 28.55 -30.44
CA THR A 22 27.69 28.77 -30.54
C THR A 22 28.28 29.36 -29.29
N PHE A 23 27.59 30.32 -28.64
CA PHE A 23 28.03 30.89 -27.36
C PHE A 23 28.03 29.84 -26.26
N HIS A 24 26.98 29.04 -26.14
CA HIS A 24 26.91 27.95 -25.16
C HIS A 24 27.99 26.89 -25.41
N ALA A 25 28.23 26.52 -26.66
CA ALA A 25 29.31 25.60 -27.01
C ALA A 25 30.69 26.14 -26.62
N TYR A 26 30.94 27.41 -26.89
CA TYR A 26 32.20 28.11 -26.49
C TYR A 26 32.34 28.15 -24.96
N ALA A 27 31.30 28.56 -24.25
CA ALA A 27 31.32 28.65 -22.80
C ALA A 27 31.52 27.29 -22.11
N SER A 28 30.84 26.24 -22.61
CA SER A 28 31.00 24.88 -22.10
C SER A 28 32.39 24.30 -22.35
N TRP A 29 32.94 24.56 -23.54
CA TRP A 29 34.32 24.20 -23.86
C TRP A 29 35.30 24.93 -22.93
N LEU A 30 35.12 26.25 -22.71
CA LEU A 30 35.95 27.04 -21.83
C LEU A 30 35.96 26.53 -20.38
N VAL A 31 34.81 26.07 -19.88
CA VAL A 31 34.70 25.51 -18.53
C VAL A 31 35.38 24.13 -18.44
N SER A 32 35.39 23.32 -19.51
CA SER A 32 36.05 22.02 -19.53
C SER A 32 37.57 22.09 -19.42
N ILE A 33 38.20 23.20 -19.83
CA ILE A 33 39.64 23.38 -19.76
C ILE A 33 40.09 23.63 -18.33
N SER A 34 41.19 22.97 -17.90
CA SER A 34 41.78 23.26 -16.58
C SER A 34 42.34 24.67 -16.50
N TRP A 35 42.38 25.27 -15.28
CA TRP A 35 42.93 26.60 -15.08
C TRP A 35 44.37 26.72 -15.50
N LYS A 36 45.18 25.64 -15.38
CA LYS A 36 46.58 25.59 -15.79
C LYS A 36 46.74 25.71 -17.32
N LEU A 37 45.93 24.97 -18.09
CA LEU A 37 45.88 25.03 -19.54
C LEU A 37 45.35 26.41 -20.03
N PHE A 38 44.30 26.93 -19.37
CA PHE A 38 43.74 28.23 -19.66
C PHE A 38 44.75 29.37 -19.48
N SER A 39 45.54 29.37 -18.40
CA SER A 39 46.58 30.35 -18.16
C SER A 39 47.72 30.27 -19.20
N GLY A 40 48.10 29.05 -19.61
CA GLY A 40 49.09 28.85 -20.67
C GLY A 40 48.60 29.40 -22.02
N LEU A 41 47.35 29.11 -22.39
CA LEU A 41 46.76 29.63 -23.63
C LEU A 41 46.63 31.16 -23.60
N SER A 42 46.29 31.74 -22.46
CA SER A 42 46.19 33.18 -22.26
C SER A 42 47.54 33.85 -22.41
N LEU A 43 48.64 33.24 -21.93
CA LEU A 43 49.98 33.72 -22.08
C LEU A 43 50.43 33.74 -23.55
N VAL A 44 50.15 32.65 -24.28
CA VAL A 44 50.44 32.56 -25.73
C VAL A 44 49.67 33.63 -26.51
N LEU A 45 48.38 33.86 -26.16
CA LEU A 45 47.57 34.91 -26.80
C LEU A 45 48.11 36.33 -26.53
N MET A 46 48.60 36.58 -25.33
CA MET A 46 49.24 37.88 -24.97
C MET A 46 50.53 38.12 -25.75
N ILE A 47 51.37 37.09 -25.89
CA ILE A 47 52.63 37.20 -26.68
C ILE A 47 52.28 37.44 -28.16
N ALA A 48 51.35 36.69 -28.73
CA ALA A 48 50.90 36.87 -30.10
C ALA A 48 50.28 38.27 -30.33
N GLY A 49 49.47 38.78 -29.41
CA GLY A 49 48.91 40.13 -29.43
C GLY A 49 49.98 41.23 -29.39
N GLY A 50 51.06 41.01 -28.65
CA GLY A 50 52.23 41.90 -28.62
C GLY A 50 53.00 41.96 -29.95
N ILE A 51 53.15 40.78 -30.62
CA ILE A 51 53.81 40.68 -31.94
C ILE A 51 52.97 41.38 -33.05
N ILE A 52 51.65 41.29 -32.96
CA ILE A 52 50.70 41.85 -33.94
C ILE A 52 50.42 43.36 -33.63
N GLN A 53 51.00 43.89 -32.58
CA GLN A 53 50.76 45.25 -32.09
C GLN A 53 49.33 45.57 -31.65
N LEU A 54 48.62 44.60 -31.22
CA LEU A 54 47.22 44.69 -30.70
C LEU A 54 47.07 44.10 -29.28
N PRO A 55 47.93 44.49 -28.29
CA PRO A 55 47.90 43.88 -26.96
C PRO A 55 46.58 44.18 -26.20
N GLN A 56 45.95 45.31 -26.51
CA GLN A 56 44.70 45.70 -25.86
C GLN A 56 43.54 44.75 -26.21
N VAL A 57 43.46 44.25 -27.46
CA VAL A 57 42.44 43.31 -27.93
C VAL A 57 42.66 41.94 -27.29
N ALA A 58 43.92 41.49 -27.21
CA ALA A 58 44.26 40.23 -26.56
C ALA A 58 43.87 40.25 -25.08
N PHE A 59 44.14 41.34 -24.37
CA PHE A 59 43.76 41.53 -22.97
C PHE A 59 42.24 41.50 -22.77
N LEU A 60 41.49 42.17 -23.66
CA LEU A 60 40.03 42.21 -23.58
C LEU A 60 39.41 40.78 -23.76
N ILE A 61 39.96 40.01 -24.72
CA ILE A 61 39.52 38.65 -24.97
C ILE A 61 39.81 37.76 -23.75
N ILE A 62 40.96 37.89 -23.14
CA ILE A 62 41.31 37.10 -21.94
C ILE A 62 40.39 37.47 -20.79
N LEU A 63 40.18 38.77 -20.55
CA LEU A 63 39.31 39.24 -19.45
C LEU A 63 37.87 38.73 -19.61
N THR A 64 37.30 38.86 -20.81
CA THR A 64 35.94 38.36 -21.10
C THR A 64 35.86 36.85 -20.96
N SER A 65 36.88 36.11 -21.38
CA SER A 65 36.95 34.65 -21.21
C SER A 65 37.02 34.22 -19.74
N ILE A 66 37.74 34.96 -18.90
CA ILE A 66 37.78 34.72 -17.42
C ILE A 66 36.39 34.91 -16.82
N VAL A 67 35.71 36.02 -17.16
CA VAL A 67 34.37 36.30 -16.64
C VAL A 67 33.38 35.23 -17.07
N ILE A 68 33.38 34.87 -18.35
CA ILE A 68 32.52 33.81 -18.90
C ILE A 68 32.79 32.48 -18.17
N LYS A 69 34.06 32.09 -18.01
CA LYS A 69 34.46 30.86 -17.35
C LYS A 69 33.99 30.81 -15.89
N ALA A 70 34.14 31.91 -15.16
CA ALA A 70 33.77 32.02 -13.75
C ALA A 70 32.22 31.94 -13.57
N THR A 71 31.48 32.73 -14.36
CA THR A 71 30.01 32.78 -14.28
C THR A 71 29.37 31.47 -14.73
N PHE A 72 29.81 30.91 -15.85
CA PHE A 72 29.26 29.64 -16.35
C PHE A 72 29.56 28.45 -15.42
N LYS A 73 30.75 28.43 -14.79
CA LYS A 73 31.08 27.42 -13.78
C LYS A 73 30.16 27.52 -12.56
N GLN A 74 29.87 28.73 -12.07
CA GLN A 74 28.93 28.94 -10.98
C GLN A 74 27.50 28.46 -11.37
N GLN A 75 27.07 28.81 -12.59
CA GLN A 75 25.75 28.43 -13.10
C GLN A 75 25.60 26.91 -13.17
N ILE A 76 26.57 26.18 -13.76
CA ILE A 76 26.55 24.71 -13.83
C ILE A 76 26.55 24.07 -12.43
N GLN A 77 27.28 24.63 -11.48
CA GLN A 77 27.28 24.12 -10.10
C GLN A 77 25.98 24.41 -9.38
N ALA A 78 25.35 25.54 -9.61
CA ALA A 78 24.04 25.88 -9.05
C ALA A 78 22.94 24.95 -9.62
N GLU A 79 23.00 24.72 -10.92
CA GLU A 79 22.04 23.82 -11.61
C GLU A 79 22.14 22.35 -11.14
N LYS A 80 23.38 21.86 -10.98
CA LYS A 80 23.63 20.53 -10.38
C LYS A 80 23.16 20.43 -8.94
N LYS A 81 23.34 21.46 -8.13
CA LYS A 81 22.84 21.50 -6.74
C LYS A 81 21.32 21.57 -6.70
N ALA A 82 20.71 22.35 -7.59
CA ALA A 82 19.25 22.47 -7.69
C ALA A 82 18.63 21.13 -8.11
N SER A 83 19.18 20.49 -9.15
CA SER A 83 18.68 19.18 -9.60
C SER A 83 18.86 18.08 -8.52
N ALA A 84 19.99 18.06 -7.82
CA ALA A 84 20.20 17.14 -6.71
C ALA A 84 19.21 17.39 -5.56
N ALA A 85 18.91 18.65 -5.27
CA ALA A 85 17.92 19.00 -4.24
C ALA A 85 16.49 18.59 -4.64
N THR A 86 16.12 18.74 -5.92
CA THR A 86 14.81 18.29 -6.43
C THR A 86 14.69 16.78 -6.37
N TYR A 87 15.70 16.02 -6.77
CA TYR A 87 15.69 14.54 -6.65
C TYR A 87 15.58 14.07 -5.21
N LEU A 88 16.26 14.74 -4.27
CA LEU A 88 16.15 14.41 -2.85
C LEU A 88 14.73 14.73 -2.30
N ALA A 89 14.16 15.88 -2.70
CA ALA A 89 12.82 16.26 -2.29
C ALA A 89 11.74 15.29 -2.84
N GLU A 90 11.86 14.88 -4.11
CA GLU A 90 10.98 13.90 -4.74
C GLU A 90 11.08 12.53 -4.06
N ALA A 91 12.30 12.07 -3.75
CA ALA A 91 12.52 10.82 -3.04
C ALA A 91 11.93 10.84 -1.62
N GLU A 92 12.07 11.98 -0.93
CA GLU A 92 11.48 12.17 0.40
C GLU A 92 9.94 12.24 0.35
N GLN A 93 9.39 12.91 -0.65
CA GLN A 93 7.95 12.96 -0.87
C GLN A 93 7.37 11.58 -1.19
N LEU A 94 8.02 10.81 -2.06
CA LEU A 94 7.63 9.43 -2.35
C LEU A 94 7.69 8.54 -1.09
N LYS A 95 8.74 8.70 -0.28
CA LYS A 95 8.87 7.99 1.01
C LYS A 95 7.73 8.35 1.96
N ARG A 96 7.33 9.62 2.06
CA ARG A 96 6.19 10.06 2.87
C ARG A 96 4.88 9.45 2.35
N GLN A 97 4.63 9.50 1.05
CA GLN A 97 3.45 8.87 0.43
C GLN A 97 3.39 7.36 0.68
N LEU A 98 4.52 6.66 0.62
CA LEU A 98 4.61 5.23 0.96
C LEU A 98 4.30 4.96 2.44
N VAL A 99 4.77 5.82 3.34
CA VAL A 99 4.48 5.70 4.78
C VAL A 99 3.00 5.99 5.05
N GLU A 100 2.44 7.03 4.44
CA GLU A 100 1.01 7.35 4.56
C GLU A 100 0.11 6.26 3.99
N ALA A 101 0.43 5.73 2.79
CA ALA A 101 -0.27 4.59 2.21
C ALA A 101 -0.17 3.33 3.09
N ARG A 102 1.02 3.06 3.67
CA ARG A 102 1.19 1.99 4.65
C ARG A 102 0.35 2.21 5.91
N MET A 103 0.34 3.43 6.47
CA MET A 103 -0.49 3.75 7.64
C MET A 103 -1.98 3.60 7.33
N ALA A 104 -2.45 4.07 6.16
CA ALA A 104 -3.83 3.88 5.73
C ALA A 104 -4.19 2.40 5.58
N THR A 105 -3.29 1.57 5.01
CA THR A 105 -3.47 0.12 4.91
C THR A 105 -3.45 -0.55 6.28
N MET A 106 -2.61 -0.09 7.19
CA MET A 106 -2.58 -0.56 8.58
C MET A 106 -3.86 -0.24 9.34
N GLN A 107 -4.40 0.96 9.17
CA GLN A 107 -5.68 1.38 9.79
C GLN A 107 -6.88 0.61 9.23
N ALA A 108 -6.81 0.14 7.97
CA ALA A 108 -7.88 -0.64 7.34
C ALA A 108 -7.90 -2.13 7.76
N GLN A 109 -6.86 -2.67 8.40
CA GLN A 109 -6.73 -4.11 8.71
C GLN A 109 -7.31 -4.51 10.08
N VAL A 110 -7.44 -3.57 11.02
CA VAL A 110 -8.20 -3.80 12.25
C VAL A 110 -9.21 -2.67 12.35
N GLU A 111 -10.49 -3.00 12.29
CA GLU A 111 -11.55 -1.99 12.34
C GLU A 111 -11.40 -1.13 13.61
N PRO A 112 -11.19 0.21 13.49
CA PRO A 112 -11.01 1.05 14.68
C PRO A 112 -12.18 0.97 15.66
N HIS A 113 -13.39 0.83 15.13
CA HIS A 113 -14.61 0.66 15.93
C HIS A 113 -14.59 -0.62 16.77
N PHE A 114 -14.07 -1.74 16.22
CA PHE A 114 -13.89 -2.97 16.99
C PHE A 114 -12.93 -2.77 18.17
N LEU A 115 -11.80 -2.06 17.96
CA LEU A 115 -10.84 -1.77 19.02
C LEU A 115 -11.45 -0.91 20.13
N PHE A 116 -12.12 0.19 19.78
CA PHE A 116 -12.78 1.06 20.75
C PHE A 116 -13.86 0.34 21.54
N ASN A 117 -14.69 -0.47 20.88
CA ASN A 117 -15.73 -1.26 21.54
C ASN A 117 -15.14 -2.32 22.47
N THR A 118 -14.01 -2.93 22.08
CA THR A 118 -13.32 -3.92 22.92
C THR A 118 -12.73 -3.27 24.16
N LEU A 119 -12.08 -2.10 24.02
CA LEU A 119 -11.54 -1.33 25.14
C LEU A 119 -12.64 -0.86 26.10
N ALA A 120 -13.77 -0.36 25.58
CA ALA A 120 -14.92 0.02 26.40
C ALA A 120 -15.52 -1.18 27.14
N SER A 121 -15.56 -2.36 26.50
CA SER A 121 -16.01 -3.60 27.16
C SER A 121 -15.04 -4.04 28.26
N ILE A 122 -13.72 -3.91 28.05
CA ILE A 122 -12.71 -4.20 29.08
C ILE A 122 -12.88 -3.26 30.26
N ASP A 123 -13.05 -1.96 30.02
CA ASP A 123 -13.24 -0.94 31.04
C ASP A 123 -14.46 -1.27 31.93
N HIS A 124 -15.60 -1.56 31.31
CA HIS A 124 -16.80 -2.01 32.02
C HIS A 124 -16.58 -3.29 32.84
N LEU A 125 -15.88 -4.28 32.27
CA LEU A 125 -15.60 -5.56 32.93
C LEU A 125 -14.60 -5.41 34.08
N ILE A 126 -13.72 -4.42 34.09
CA ILE A 126 -12.81 -4.16 35.24
C ILE A 126 -13.61 -3.94 36.53
N GLU A 127 -14.74 -3.25 36.43
CA GLU A 127 -15.58 -2.97 37.56
C GLU A 127 -16.57 -4.12 37.93
N THR A 128 -17.04 -4.84 36.91
CA THR A 128 -18.12 -5.84 37.08
C THR A 128 -17.60 -7.29 37.14
N ASP A 129 -16.61 -7.67 36.38
CA ASP A 129 -16.01 -9.02 36.30
C ASP A 129 -14.50 -8.95 35.97
N PRO A 130 -13.64 -8.62 36.93
CA PRO A 130 -12.19 -8.47 36.72
C PRO A 130 -11.49 -9.69 36.11
N PRO A 131 -11.83 -10.95 36.45
CA PRO A 131 -11.27 -12.13 35.79
C PRO A 131 -11.54 -12.13 34.27
N ARG A 132 -12.77 -11.81 33.87
CA ARG A 132 -13.21 -11.76 32.46
C ARG A 132 -12.56 -10.58 31.73
N ALA A 133 -12.40 -9.42 32.38
CA ALA A 133 -11.64 -8.28 31.87
C ALA A 133 -10.19 -8.67 31.52
N SER A 134 -9.52 -9.41 32.42
CA SER A 134 -8.16 -9.91 32.20
C SER A 134 -8.07 -10.87 31.03
N LEU A 135 -9.06 -11.76 30.83
CA LEU A 135 -9.11 -12.66 29.68
C LEU A 135 -9.29 -11.88 28.37
N MET A 136 -10.23 -10.93 28.32
CA MET A 136 -10.48 -10.10 27.16
C MET A 136 -9.24 -9.27 26.78
N GLN A 137 -8.55 -8.69 27.78
CA GLN A 137 -7.30 -7.98 27.56
C GLN A 137 -6.20 -8.87 26.97
N LYS A 138 -6.06 -10.11 27.47
CA LYS A 138 -5.09 -11.09 26.92
C LYS A 138 -5.41 -11.46 25.49
N SER A 139 -6.69 -11.67 25.15
CA SER A 139 -7.13 -11.95 23.78
C SER A 139 -6.88 -10.75 22.87
N LEU A 140 -7.10 -9.51 23.33
CA LEU A 140 -6.79 -8.30 22.56
C LEU A 140 -5.27 -8.18 22.31
N ILE A 141 -4.44 -8.43 23.31
CA ILE A 141 -2.98 -8.41 23.15
C ILE A 141 -2.52 -9.52 22.16
N ALA A 142 -3.12 -10.71 22.25
CA ALA A 142 -2.83 -11.81 21.32
C ALA A 142 -3.21 -11.46 19.88
N LEU A 143 -4.38 -10.87 19.67
CA LEU A 143 -4.84 -10.39 18.37
C LEU A 143 -3.87 -9.35 17.79
N LEU A 144 -3.51 -8.33 18.57
CA LEU A 144 -2.58 -7.28 18.14
C LEU A 144 -1.20 -7.85 17.81
N ARG A 145 -0.70 -8.78 18.62
CA ARG A 145 0.59 -9.45 18.35
C ARG A 145 0.57 -10.29 17.08
N ALA A 146 -0.54 -10.98 16.79
CA ALA A 146 -0.69 -11.80 15.60
C ALA A 146 -0.85 -10.95 14.32
N THR A 147 -1.43 -9.75 14.42
CA THR A 147 -1.62 -8.84 13.30
C THR A 147 -0.38 -7.99 12.99
N LEU A 148 0.44 -7.61 13.97
CA LEU A 148 1.62 -6.77 13.79
C LEU A 148 2.68 -7.31 12.80
N PRO A 149 3.08 -8.59 12.82
CA PRO A 149 4.01 -9.15 11.82
C PRO A 149 3.43 -9.12 10.41
N THR A 150 2.12 -9.33 10.30
CA THR A 150 1.36 -9.26 9.05
C THR A 150 1.49 -7.89 8.38
N LEU A 151 1.58 -6.84 9.19
CA LEU A 151 1.73 -5.45 8.72
C LEU A 151 3.15 -5.13 8.23
N ARG A 152 4.18 -5.79 8.78
CA ARG A 152 5.59 -5.56 8.41
C ARG A 152 6.00 -6.24 7.10
N GLU A 153 5.37 -7.37 6.78
CA GLU A 153 5.71 -8.22 5.64
C GLU A 153 4.75 -8.04 4.44
N ASN A 154 4.03 -6.92 4.37
CA ASN A 154 3.05 -6.63 3.32
C ASN A 154 3.68 -6.51 1.92
N THR A 155 4.17 -7.64 1.41
CA THR A 155 4.27 -7.88 -0.02
C THR A 155 2.92 -8.46 -0.46
N PRO A 156 2.25 -7.92 -1.48
CA PRO A 156 0.91 -8.36 -1.91
C PRO A 156 0.77 -9.86 -2.21
N ASN A 157 1.91 -10.54 -2.44
CA ASN A 157 1.99 -11.94 -2.84
C ASN A 157 2.56 -12.88 -1.74
N THR A 158 2.71 -12.43 -0.49
CA THR A 158 3.23 -13.30 0.56
C THR A 158 2.16 -14.31 0.94
N VAL A 159 2.34 -15.55 0.48
CA VAL A 159 1.56 -16.70 0.93
C VAL A 159 2.01 -17.03 2.35
N ARG A 160 1.06 -17.23 3.23
CA ARG A 160 1.27 -17.62 4.62
C ARG A 160 0.66 -18.99 4.88
N TYR A 161 0.73 -19.44 6.12
CA TYR A 161 0.17 -20.72 6.50
C TYR A 161 -1.18 -20.52 7.17
N PHE A 162 -2.08 -21.47 6.95
CA PHE A 162 -3.42 -21.47 7.53
C PHE A 162 -3.41 -21.35 9.05
N GLY A 163 -2.42 -21.98 9.72
CA GLY A 163 -2.24 -21.83 11.16
C GLY A 163 -1.98 -20.37 11.61
N GLN A 164 -1.36 -19.55 10.77
CA GLN A 164 -1.17 -18.12 11.07
C GLN A 164 -2.48 -17.34 10.95
N GLU A 165 -3.36 -17.67 9.99
CA GLU A 165 -4.73 -17.14 9.93
C GLU A 165 -5.49 -17.49 11.21
N LEU A 166 -5.43 -18.75 11.63
CA LEU A 166 -6.10 -19.23 12.84
C LEU A 166 -5.59 -18.52 14.10
N SER A 167 -4.29 -18.18 14.16
CA SER A 167 -3.71 -17.45 15.28
C SER A 167 -4.26 -16.02 15.45
N VAL A 168 -4.81 -15.43 14.38
CA VAL A 168 -5.53 -14.15 14.40
C VAL A 168 -7.01 -14.35 14.68
N ILE A 169 -7.63 -15.35 14.04
CA ILE A 169 -9.07 -15.61 14.14
C ILE A 169 -9.48 -16.04 15.56
N ARG A 170 -8.68 -16.91 16.22
CA ARG A 170 -8.99 -17.39 17.57
C ARG A 170 -9.17 -16.26 18.59
N PRO A 171 -8.18 -15.37 18.83
CA PRO A 171 -8.34 -14.28 19.79
C PRO A 171 -9.42 -13.27 19.37
N TYR A 172 -9.65 -13.06 18.06
CA TYR A 172 -10.77 -12.25 17.57
C TYR A 172 -12.12 -12.84 18.02
N LEU A 173 -12.33 -14.14 17.80
CA LEU A 173 -13.57 -14.81 18.17
C LEU A 173 -13.72 -14.96 19.69
N ASP A 174 -12.63 -15.10 20.45
CA ASP A 174 -12.69 -15.08 21.92
C ASP A 174 -13.22 -13.75 22.45
N ILE A 175 -12.79 -12.62 21.87
CA ILE A 175 -13.30 -11.29 22.21
C ILE A 175 -14.81 -11.21 21.87
N GLN A 176 -15.20 -11.63 20.67
CA GLN A 176 -16.60 -11.58 20.25
C GLN A 176 -17.49 -12.47 21.11
N LYS A 177 -17.02 -13.65 21.51
CA LYS A 177 -17.72 -14.55 22.42
C LYS A 177 -17.90 -13.91 23.81
N MET A 178 -16.89 -13.22 24.32
CA MET A 178 -17.02 -12.48 25.58
C MET A 178 -17.99 -11.30 25.49
N ARG A 179 -18.12 -10.65 24.32
CA ARG A 179 -19.08 -9.55 24.10
C ARG A 179 -20.51 -10.03 23.94
N MET A 180 -20.73 -11.14 23.22
CA MET A 180 -22.07 -11.68 22.94
C MET A 180 -22.53 -12.71 23.98
N GLU A 181 -21.63 -13.19 24.82
CA GLU A 181 -21.91 -14.16 25.87
C GLU A 181 -22.54 -15.47 25.33
N ASP A 182 -23.65 -15.89 25.92
CA ASP A 182 -24.38 -17.11 25.52
C ASP A 182 -25.05 -16.98 24.14
N ARG A 183 -25.14 -15.77 23.60
CA ARG A 183 -25.71 -15.51 22.28
C ARG A 183 -24.81 -15.96 21.14
N LEU A 184 -23.50 -16.16 21.35
CA LEU A 184 -22.57 -16.62 20.32
C LEU A 184 -22.04 -18.02 20.62
N GLN A 185 -22.31 -18.95 19.74
CA GLN A 185 -21.71 -20.27 19.74
C GLN A 185 -20.70 -20.40 18.59
N ILE A 186 -19.52 -20.96 18.89
CA ILE A 186 -18.45 -21.15 17.90
C ILE A 186 -18.12 -22.62 17.83
N GLN A 187 -18.16 -23.17 16.61
CA GLN A 187 -17.81 -24.55 16.33
C GLN A 187 -16.60 -24.60 15.41
N TRP A 188 -15.60 -25.37 15.83
CA TRP A 188 -14.36 -25.56 15.08
C TRP A 188 -14.29 -27.00 14.58
N ASP A 189 -14.23 -27.18 13.26
CA ASP A 189 -14.00 -28.45 12.59
C ASP A 189 -12.79 -28.31 11.66
N ILE A 190 -11.61 -28.16 12.25
CA ILE A 190 -10.35 -27.87 11.57
C ILE A 190 -9.30 -28.89 12.05
N PRO A 191 -8.90 -29.84 11.19
CA PRO A 191 -7.82 -30.78 11.50
C PRO A 191 -6.48 -30.05 11.71
N GLU A 192 -5.73 -30.43 12.75
CA GLU A 192 -4.43 -29.80 13.08
C GLU A 192 -3.41 -29.90 11.94
N GLY A 193 -3.44 -30.97 11.15
CA GLY A 193 -2.57 -31.17 10.01
C GLY A 193 -2.68 -30.09 8.91
N LEU A 194 -3.72 -29.27 8.93
CA LEU A 194 -3.91 -28.19 7.96
C LEU A 194 -3.20 -26.89 8.34
N ASN A 195 -2.62 -26.78 9.52
CA ASN A 195 -1.93 -25.57 9.96
C ASN A 195 -0.76 -25.16 9.05
N SER A 196 -0.11 -26.13 8.39
CA SER A 196 0.99 -25.91 7.45
C SER A 196 0.55 -25.69 6.00
N ALA A 197 -0.75 -25.72 5.72
CA ALA A 197 -1.27 -25.45 4.39
C ALA A 197 -1.06 -23.97 4.00
N GLU A 198 -0.63 -23.73 2.78
CA GLU A 198 -0.51 -22.37 2.26
C GLU A 198 -1.89 -21.70 2.14
N MET A 199 -1.98 -20.47 2.66
CA MET A 199 -3.20 -19.67 2.65
C MET A 199 -2.83 -18.19 2.46
N PRO A 200 -3.50 -17.45 1.57
CA PRO A 200 -3.32 -16.00 1.47
C PRO A 200 -3.77 -15.32 2.76
N ASN A 201 -2.99 -14.33 3.18
CA ASN A 201 -3.18 -13.64 4.44
C ASN A 201 -4.53 -12.92 4.56
N MET A 202 -5.16 -12.95 5.73
CA MET A 202 -6.37 -12.21 6.13
C MET A 202 -7.65 -12.55 5.32
N MET A 203 -7.69 -13.64 4.56
CA MET A 203 -8.87 -13.98 3.78
C MET A 203 -9.96 -14.65 4.62
N VAL A 204 -9.57 -15.59 5.45
CA VAL A 204 -10.52 -16.30 6.33
C VAL A 204 -10.99 -15.36 7.44
N LEU A 205 -10.09 -14.54 8.00
CA LEU A 205 -10.49 -13.53 8.98
C LEU A 205 -11.56 -12.60 8.41
N SER A 206 -11.37 -12.10 7.18
CA SER A 206 -12.36 -11.21 6.55
C SER A 206 -13.73 -11.89 6.34
N LEU A 207 -13.75 -13.21 6.08
CA LEU A 207 -15.02 -13.97 6.01
C LEU A 207 -15.66 -14.10 7.38
N VAL A 208 -14.87 -14.34 8.43
CA VAL A 208 -15.33 -14.41 9.81
C VAL A 208 -15.87 -13.05 10.29
N GLU A 209 -15.18 -11.97 9.98
CA GLU A 209 -15.64 -10.60 10.29
C GLU A 209 -16.97 -10.30 9.59
N ASN A 210 -17.11 -10.66 8.31
CA ASN A 210 -18.36 -10.48 7.57
C ASN A 210 -19.51 -11.30 8.18
N ALA A 211 -19.27 -12.57 8.51
CA ALA A 211 -20.26 -13.45 9.14
C ALA A 211 -20.72 -12.88 10.50
N PHE A 212 -19.78 -12.32 11.27
CA PHE A 212 -20.08 -11.70 12.54
C PHE A 212 -20.88 -10.40 12.35
N LYS A 213 -20.32 -9.43 11.64
CA LYS A 213 -20.82 -8.05 11.50
C LYS A 213 -22.18 -7.99 10.78
N HIS A 214 -22.33 -8.78 9.72
CA HIS A 214 -23.51 -8.76 8.86
C HIS A 214 -24.51 -9.88 9.15
N GLY A 215 -24.06 -10.98 9.77
CA GLY A 215 -24.90 -12.13 10.08
C GLY A 215 -25.35 -12.16 11.53
N LEU A 216 -24.41 -12.27 12.46
CA LEU A 216 -24.68 -12.63 13.85
C LEU A 216 -24.95 -11.42 14.75
N GLU A 217 -24.19 -10.33 14.61
CA GLU A 217 -24.33 -9.12 15.46
C GLU A 217 -25.72 -8.46 15.32
N PRO A 218 -26.33 -8.35 14.11
CA PRO A 218 -27.64 -7.75 13.94
C PRO A 218 -28.79 -8.64 14.49
N LYS A 219 -28.54 -9.95 14.70
CA LYS A 219 -29.55 -10.89 15.17
C LYS A 219 -29.63 -10.86 16.70
N ALA A 220 -30.77 -10.41 17.24
CA ALA A 220 -30.95 -10.23 18.70
C ALA A 220 -30.70 -11.53 19.48
N GLU A 221 -31.15 -12.67 18.95
CA GLU A 221 -30.97 -13.99 19.55
C GLU A 221 -29.52 -14.51 19.42
N GLY A 222 -28.71 -13.85 18.59
CA GLY A 222 -27.38 -14.32 18.25
C GLY A 222 -27.40 -15.51 17.33
N GLY A 223 -26.42 -16.39 17.45
CA GLY A 223 -26.37 -17.59 16.62
C GLY A 223 -25.06 -18.37 16.73
N THR A 224 -24.87 -19.26 15.76
CA THR A 224 -23.71 -20.16 15.68
C THR A 224 -22.83 -19.77 14.51
N LEU A 225 -21.53 -19.72 14.74
CA LEU A 225 -20.49 -19.60 13.72
C LEU A 225 -19.76 -20.95 13.63
N VAL A 226 -19.74 -21.55 12.45
CA VAL A 226 -19.02 -22.79 12.18
C VAL A 226 -17.84 -22.48 11.25
N LEU A 227 -16.63 -22.83 11.69
CA LEU A 227 -15.42 -22.82 10.87
C LEU A 227 -14.99 -24.25 10.60
N ARG A 228 -14.99 -24.64 9.34
CA ARG A 228 -14.54 -25.96 8.90
C ARG A 228 -13.45 -25.82 7.86
N ALA A 229 -12.49 -26.72 7.88
CA ALA A 229 -11.48 -26.83 6.84
C ALA A 229 -11.24 -28.29 6.48
N GLU A 230 -11.13 -28.57 5.19
CA GLU A 230 -10.85 -29.91 4.68
C GLU A 230 -10.04 -29.83 3.38
N VAL A 231 -9.37 -30.93 3.04
CA VAL A 231 -8.73 -31.08 1.71
C VAL A 231 -9.64 -31.94 0.84
N SER A 232 -10.09 -31.38 -0.26
CA SER A 232 -10.92 -32.05 -1.23
C SER A 232 -10.37 -31.85 -2.64
N HIS A 233 -10.16 -32.94 -3.39
CA HIS A 233 -9.68 -32.91 -4.78
C HIS A 233 -8.40 -32.07 -4.96
N GLY A 234 -7.45 -32.17 -4.03
CA GLY A 234 -6.18 -31.41 -4.08
C GLY A 234 -6.32 -29.92 -3.78
N LYS A 235 -7.44 -29.50 -3.23
CA LYS A 235 -7.70 -28.11 -2.82
C LYS A 235 -7.99 -28.06 -1.32
N LEU A 236 -7.51 -27.01 -0.67
CA LEU A 236 -7.94 -26.63 0.67
C LEU A 236 -9.26 -25.88 0.56
N VAL A 237 -10.28 -26.39 1.21
CA VAL A 237 -11.62 -25.82 1.27
C VAL A 237 -11.86 -25.34 2.68
N VAL A 238 -12.04 -24.03 2.85
CA VAL A 238 -12.38 -23.41 4.13
C VAL A 238 -13.82 -22.93 4.06
N THR A 239 -14.63 -23.39 5.00
CA THR A 239 -16.05 -23.05 5.13
C THR A 239 -16.25 -22.18 6.35
N VAL A 240 -16.89 -21.04 6.15
CA VAL A 240 -17.40 -20.16 7.21
C VAL A 240 -18.92 -20.14 7.07
N LYS A 241 -19.62 -20.71 8.04
CA LYS A 241 -21.09 -20.77 8.06
C LYS A 241 -21.58 -20.04 9.30
N ASP A 242 -22.50 -19.09 9.12
CA ASP A 242 -23.21 -18.43 10.22
C ASP A 242 -24.70 -18.77 10.18
N SER A 243 -25.35 -18.70 11.34
CA SER A 243 -26.81 -18.82 11.48
C SER A 243 -27.46 -17.45 11.72
N GLY A 244 -26.89 -16.42 11.14
CA GLY A 244 -27.32 -15.04 11.29
C GLY A 244 -28.58 -14.66 10.53
N VAL A 245 -28.73 -13.40 10.19
CA VAL A 245 -29.90 -12.87 9.45
C VAL A 245 -29.94 -13.31 7.99
N GLY A 246 -28.84 -13.86 7.44
CA GLY A 246 -28.73 -14.36 6.07
C GLY A 246 -28.02 -13.39 5.13
N TYR A 247 -27.67 -13.91 3.93
CA TYR A 247 -27.00 -13.14 2.88
C TYR A 247 -28.03 -12.60 1.91
N PHE A 248 -28.12 -11.30 1.85
CA PHE A 248 -28.91 -10.57 0.85
C PHE A 248 -27.92 -9.95 -0.14
N PRO A 249 -27.82 -10.46 -1.39
CA PRO A 249 -27.09 -9.75 -2.43
C PRO A 249 -27.71 -8.36 -2.57
N ALA A 250 -26.96 -7.30 -2.29
CA ALA A 250 -27.43 -5.96 -2.56
C ALA A 250 -27.76 -5.86 -4.07
N GLU A 251 -29.01 -5.65 -4.41
CA GLU A 251 -29.39 -5.19 -5.73
C GLU A 251 -28.59 -3.94 -6.02
N GLN A 252 -28.07 -3.83 -7.25
CA GLN A 252 -27.06 -2.88 -7.69
C GLN A 252 -27.53 -1.42 -7.63
N ASP A 253 -27.86 -0.92 -6.45
CA ASP A 253 -28.08 0.51 -6.25
C ASP A 253 -26.76 1.19 -5.82
N ALA A 254 -26.13 1.81 -6.82
CA ALA A 254 -24.82 2.46 -6.76
C ALA A 254 -24.77 3.76 -5.93
N THR A 255 -25.75 4.02 -5.03
CA THR A 255 -25.88 5.33 -4.36
C THR A 255 -25.99 5.31 -2.85
N SER A 256 -25.85 4.18 -2.17
CA SER A 256 -25.92 4.17 -0.71
C SER A 256 -24.59 3.77 -0.05
N GLU A 257 -24.21 4.51 1.01
CA GLU A 257 -23.05 4.24 1.87
C GLU A 257 -23.08 2.85 2.55
N ALA A 258 -24.15 2.07 2.36
CA ALA A 258 -24.29 0.67 2.76
C ALA A 258 -23.37 -0.32 2.01
N SER A 259 -22.60 0.15 1.03
CA SER A 259 -21.69 -0.66 0.19
C SER A 259 -20.42 -1.16 0.89
N GLN A 260 -20.19 -0.90 2.17
CA GLN A 260 -18.93 -1.33 2.83
C GLN A 260 -18.76 -2.86 2.89
N GLY A 261 -19.84 -3.66 2.95
CA GLY A 261 -19.77 -5.12 2.87
C GLY A 261 -19.37 -5.67 1.49
N GLY A 262 -19.70 -4.95 0.41
CA GLY A 262 -19.35 -5.34 -0.96
C GLY A 262 -17.86 -5.20 -1.30
N PHE A 263 -17.17 -4.23 -0.71
CA PHE A 263 -15.75 -4.00 -0.96
C PHE A 263 -14.85 -5.11 -0.40
N GLY A 264 -15.15 -5.62 0.79
CA GLY A 264 -14.36 -6.70 1.42
C GLY A 264 -14.37 -7.99 0.60
N LEU A 265 -15.54 -8.44 0.19
CA LEU A 265 -15.71 -9.67 -0.59
C LEU A 265 -15.16 -9.55 -2.02
N LYS A 266 -15.32 -8.39 -2.66
CA LYS A 266 -14.72 -8.10 -3.95
C LYS A 266 -13.20 -8.15 -3.87
N ASN A 267 -12.62 -7.52 -2.86
CA ASN A 267 -11.17 -7.52 -2.63
C ASN A 267 -10.61 -8.94 -2.45
N ILE A 268 -11.32 -9.82 -1.73
CA ILE A 268 -10.94 -11.24 -1.60
C ILE A 268 -10.94 -11.92 -2.97
N ARG A 269 -12.00 -11.75 -3.79
CA ARG A 269 -12.08 -12.34 -5.13
C ARG A 269 -10.97 -11.85 -6.05
N ASP A 270 -10.75 -10.55 -6.10
CA ASP A 270 -9.71 -9.93 -6.92
C ASP A 270 -8.31 -10.44 -6.53
N ARG A 271 -8.06 -10.58 -5.24
CA ARG A 271 -6.79 -11.08 -4.71
C ARG A 271 -6.60 -12.59 -4.97
N LEU A 272 -7.65 -13.41 -4.87
CA LEU A 272 -7.61 -14.82 -5.25
C LEU A 272 -7.28 -15.00 -6.73
N ALA A 273 -7.94 -14.22 -7.59
CA ALA A 273 -7.68 -14.21 -9.03
C ALA A 273 -6.23 -13.80 -9.36
N LEU A 274 -5.69 -12.82 -8.62
CA LEU A 274 -4.31 -12.36 -8.81
C LEU A 274 -3.27 -13.44 -8.41
N ILE A 275 -3.51 -14.17 -7.31
CA ILE A 275 -2.55 -15.14 -6.77
C ILE A 275 -2.66 -16.51 -7.45
N TYR A 276 -3.88 -16.98 -7.71
CA TYR A 276 -4.16 -18.36 -8.15
C TYR A 276 -4.88 -18.46 -9.50
N GLY A 277 -5.27 -17.33 -10.10
CA GLY A 277 -6.08 -17.34 -11.32
C GLY A 277 -7.40 -18.08 -11.09
N GLU A 278 -7.72 -19.00 -11.99
CA GLU A 278 -8.95 -19.82 -11.94
C GLU A 278 -8.87 -21.02 -10.97
N GLN A 279 -7.72 -21.25 -10.34
CA GLN A 279 -7.53 -22.40 -9.44
C GLN A 279 -8.15 -22.18 -8.07
N ALA A 280 -8.47 -20.94 -7.70
CA ALA A 280 -9.10 -20.58 -6.45
C ALA A 280 -10.48 -19.96 -6.69
N SER A 281 -11.36 -20.06 -5.70
CA SER A 281 -12.70 -19.49 -5.78
C SER A 281 -13.24 -19.10 -4.42
N LEU A 282 -14.13 -18.10 -4.41
CA LEU A 282 -14.94 -17.71 -3.27
C LEU A 282 -16.42 -17.75 -3.68
N SER A 283 -17.18 -18.68 -3.09
CA SER A 283 -18.63 -18.78 -3.21
C SER A 283 -19.29 -18.32 -1.92
N ILE A 284 -20.32 -17.50 -2.04
CA ILE A 284 -21.11 -17.04 -0.90
C ILE A 284 -22.58 -17.17 -1.28
N ARG A 285 -23.35 -17.83 -0.41
CA ARG A 285 -24.78 -18.00 -0.60
C ARG A 285 -25.54 -17.91 0.73
N ALA A 286 -26.81 -17.57 0.66
CA ALA A 286 -27.71 -17.79 1.77
C ALA A 286 -27.84 -19.30 2.05
N LEU A 287 -28.13 -19.65 3.29
CA LEU A 287 -28.48 -21.02 3.62
C LEU A 287 -29.84 -21.38 3.00
N GLU A 288 -30.00 -22.66 2.61
CA GLU A 288 -31.27 -23.17 2.14
C GLU A 288 -32.31 -23.19 3.28
N PRO A 289 -33.60 -23.02 2.98
CA PRO A 289 -34.64 -22.97 4.02
C PRO A 289 -34.62 -24.12 5.03
N TYR A 290 -34.16 -25.31 4.61
CA TYR A 290 -34.03 -26.47 5.49
C TYR A 290 -32.75 -26.45 6.36
N GLU A 291 -31.78 -25.59 6.02
CA GLU A 291 -30.56 -25.35 6.80
C GLU A 291 -30.75 -24.24 7.86
N GLY A 292 -31.89 -23.52 7.82
CA GLY A 292 -32.18 -22.34 8.64
C GLY A 292 -31.81 -21.03 7.99
N SER A 293 -31.83 -19.93 8.75
CA SER A 293 -31.33 -18.62 8.29
C SER A 293 -29.83 -18.56 8.46
N GLY A 294 -29.14 -17.82 7.57
CA GLY A 294 -27.70 -17.56 7.70
C GLY A 294 -27.00 -17.54 6.35
N THR A 295 -25.66 -17.51 6.40
CA THR A 295 -24.80 -17.44 5.23
C THR A 295 -23.77 -18.57 5.23
N LEU A 296 -23.47 -19.06 4.04
CA LEU A 296 -22.37 -19.99 3.79
C LEU A 296 -21.35 -19.33 2.87
N ALA A 297 -20.13 -19.12 3.36
CA ALA A 297 -18.98 -18.70 2.58
C ALA A 297 -18.02 -19.89 2.40
N LEU A 298 -17.67 -20.20 1.16
CA LEU A 298 -16.79 -21.30 0.79
C LEU A 298 -15.58 -20.74 0.05
N LEU A 299 -14.41 -20.77 0.70
CA LEU A 299 -13.13 -20.37 0.14
C LEU A 299 -12.37 -21.63 -0.29
N THR A 300 -11.98 -21.68 -1.57
CA THR A 300 -11.24 -22.81 -2.12
C THR A 300 -9.95 -22.33 -2.72
N VAL A 301 -8.81 -22.90 -2.30
CA VAL A 301 -7.48 -22.61 -2.83
C VAL A 301 -6.72 -23.90 -3.11
N PRO A 302 -5.70 -23.91 -4.00
CA PRO A 302 -4.86 -25.08 -4.21
C PRO A 302 -4.19 -25.52 -2.90
N TYR A 303 -4.28 -26.81 -2.57
CA TYR A 303 -3.61 -27.32 -1.38
C TYR A 303 -2.12 -27.48 -1.63
N LYS A 304 -1.34 -26.69 -0.92
CA LYS A 304 0.12 -26.77 -0.90
C LYS A 304 0.57 -26.72 0.55
N VAL A 305 1.57 -27.53 0.87
CA VAL A 305 2.17 -27.58 2.20
C VAL A 305 3.57 -27.00 2.11
N ALA A 306 3.99 -26.28 3.15
CA ALA A 306 5.37 -25.79 3.26
C ALA A 306 6.34 -26.96 3.12
N PRO A 307 7.45 -26.82 2.41
CA PRO A 307 8.56 -27.77 2.52
C PRO A 307 9.03 -27.74 3.98
N ILE A 308 9.12 -28.92 4.58
CA ILE A 308 9.62 -29.15 5.94
C ILE A 308 11.10 -28.81 6.01
#